data_37eff6e07d4506ff2d07869516a747e7
#
_entry.id   37eff6e07d4506ff2d07869516a747e7
#
_cell.length_a   1.000
_cell.length_b   1.000
_cell.length_c   1.000
_cell.angle_alpha   90.00
_cell.angle_beta   90.00
_cell.angle_gamma   90.00
#
_symmetry.space_group_name_H-M   'P 1'
#
loop_
_entity.id
_entity.type
_entity.pdbx_description
1 polymer ?
#
loop_
_entity_poly.entity_id
_entity_poly.type
_entity_poly.pdbx_seq_one_letter_code
_entity_poly.pdbx_strand_id
1 'polypeptide(L)'
;MVFVDTADMLARMARETLVQARLPTFCLPAAVDVLTTGTCCRLPTCIRDKIVPPDPITTSEKTMTLQRLNQVIQHRLVISEIPPQMTNIKIDDGRVTFHVDHEFEVSLTLMGDDTSLPWRLLSINILVQDIETGDGMSLVHDLQINYIHQLVQSRLFQEESPLVDLYNCLHTFCLSLQLQVLHFQAKQLITERWHENVKIDSSISEQSFTLYYWRNTSGQQQQQQPLTVQTPSM
;
A
#
# COMPACT_ATOMS: atom_id res chain seq x y z
N MET A 1 0.20 61.64 22.68
CA MET A 1 1.58 61.28 22.94
C MET A 1 1.71 59.91 23.57
N VAL A 2 1.03 59.61 24.66
CA VAL A 2 1.13 58.28 25.36
C VAL A 2 0.86 57.07 24.46
N PHE A 3 -0.04 57.16 23.49
CA PHE A 3 -0.42 56.03 22.59
C PHE A 3 0.67 55.69 21.56
N VAL A 4 1.41 56.68 21.09
CA VAL A 4 2.49 56.46 20.13
C VAL A 4 3.72 55.87 20.84
N ASP A 5 4.01 56.32 22.04
CA ASP A 5 5.11 55.81 22.85
C ASP A 5 4.88 54.35 23.27
N THR A 6 3.65 53.95 23.57
CA THR A 6 3.30 52.58 23.88
C THR A 6 3.34 51.65 22.66
N ALA A 7 2.95 52.16 21.48
CA ALA A 7 3.05 51.38 20.23
C ALA A 7 4.53 51.18 19.83
N ASP A 8 5.37 52.14 19.96
CA ASP A 8 6.81 52.03 19.69
C ASP A 8 7.50 51.09 20.67
N MET A 9 7.12 51.13 21.94
CA MET A 9 7.63 50.20 22.97
C MET A 9 7.23 48.77 22.64
N LEU A 10 5.97 48.53 22.27
CA LEU A 10 5.48 47.20 21.86
C LEU A 10 6.17 46.70 20.58
N ALA A 11 6.39 47.57 19.61
CA ALA A 11 7.08 47.21 18.37
C ALA A 11 8.56 46.87 18.64
N ARG A 12 9.21 47.56 19.58
CA ARG A 12 10.58 47.27 20.00
C ARG A 12 10.66 45.95 20.76
N MET A 13 9.77 45.72 21.73
CA MET A 13 9.70 44.44 22.46
C MET A 13 9.41 43.25 21.49
N ALA A 14 8.49 43.43 20.56
CA ALA A 14 8.20 42.39 19.57
C ALA A 14 9.41 42.05 18.69
N ARG A 15 10.20 43.03 18.26
CA ARG A 15 11.43 42.78 17.51
C ARG A 15 12.47 42.04 18.33
N GLU A 16 12.67 42.41 19.58
CA GLU A 16 13.64 41.76 20.47
C GLU A 16 13.23 40.31 20.82
N THR A 17 11.94 40.08 21.14
CA THR A 17 11.43 38.74 21.47
C THR A 17 11.34 37.84 20.23
N LEU A 18 10.98 38.36 19.05
CA LEU A 18 10.95 37.60 17.81
C LEU A 18 12.33 37.16 17.35
N VAL A 19 13.36 37.95 17.60
CA VAL A 19 14.75 37.53 17.32
C VAL A 19 15.18 36.38 18.22
N GLN A 20 14.77 36.37 19.49
CA GLN A 20 15.06 35.29 20.42
C GLN A 20 14.19 34.04 20.16
N ALA A 21 12.94 34.22 19.67
CA ALA A 21 12.05 33.17 19.30
C ALA A 21 12.36 32.53 17.93
N ARG A 22 13.31 33.10 17.16
CA ARG A 22 13.78 32.45 15.94
C ARG A 22 14.40 31.10 16.28
N LEU A 23 13.68 30.05 15.98
CA LEU A 23 14.26 28.70 15.95
C LEU A 23 15.41 28.70 14.92
N PRO A 24 16.59 28.19 15.28
CA PRO A 24 17.69 28.04 14.33
C PRO A 24 17.20 27.14 13.19
N THR A 25 16.92 27.72 12.04
CA THR A 25 16.30 27.01 10.91
C THR A 25 17.25 26.00 10.28
N PHE A 26 18.55 26.33 10.23
CA PHE A 26 19.57 25.44 9.68
C PHE A 26 20.92 25.65 10.36
N CYS A 27 21.61 24.56 10.64
CA CYS A 27 23.05 24.60 10.85
C CYS A 27 23.73 24.45 9.49
N LEU A 28 24.02 25.57 8.83
CA LEU A 28 24.69 25.58 7.52
C LEU A 28 25.95 24.71 7.45
N PRO A 29 26.88 24.75 8.46
CA PRO A 29 28.04 23.87 8.46
C PRO A 29 27.66 22.37 8.46
N ALA A 30 26.64 21.96 9.24
CA ALA A 30 26.21 20.58 9.25
C ALA A 30 25.56 20.16 7.93
N ALA A 31 24.82 21.06 7.29
CA ALA A 31 24.24 20.82 5.96
C ALA A 31 25.30 20.61 4.89
N VAL A 32 26.37 21.47 4.90
CA VAL A 32 27.52 21.31 4.00
C VAL A 32 28.24 19.98 4.23
N ASP A 33 28.49 19.61 5.49
CA ASP A 33 29.14 18.35 5.82
C ASP A 33 28.32 17.15 5.29
N VAL A 34 27.00 17.13 5.49
CA VAL A 34 26.12 16.05 5.00
C VAL A 34 26.12 15.97 3.47
N LEU A 35 26.06 17.12 2.78
CA LEU A 35 26.03 17.14 1.33
C LEU A 35 27.37 16.76 0.69
N THR A 36 28.49 17.05 1.34
CA THR A 36 29.83 16.79 0.80
C THR A 36 30.38 15.42 1.20
N THR A 37 30.13 14.97 2.44
CA THR A 37 30.71 13.73 2.98
C THR A 37 29.70 12.59 3.08
N GLY A 38 28.39 12.87 2.94
CA GLY A 38 27.32 11.91 3.18
C GLY A 38 27.13 11.54 4.66
N THR A 39 27.87 12.18 5.58
CA THR A 39 27.84 11.89 7.01
C THR A 39 27.62 13.16 7.83
N CYS A 40 26.92 13.05 8.94
CA CYS A 40 26.71 14.17 9.86
C CYS A 40 27.67 14.06 11.06
N CYS A 41 28.87 14.62 10.92
CA CYS A 41 29.90 14.58 11.95
C CYS A 41 29.61 15.48 13.16
N ARG A 42 28.65 16.40 13.04
CA ARG A 42 28.34 17.41 14.07
C ARG A 42 27.04 17.14 14.80
N LEU A 43 26.48 15.94 14.72
CA LEU A 43 25.34 15.53 15.53
C LEU A 43 25.73 15.58 17.02
N PRO A 44 24.87 16.14 17.89
CA PRO A 44 25.04 16.03 19.33
C PRO A 44 25.24 14.57 19.73
N THR A 45 26.17 14.31 20.63
CA THR A 45 26.52 12.93 21.06
C THR A 45 25.31 12.15 21.54
N CYS A 46 24.39 12.79 22.28
CA CYS A 46 23.17 12.15 22.77
C CYS A 46 22.22 11.65 21.65
N ILE A 47 22.25 12.29 20.47
CA ILE A 47 21.48 11.86 19.30
C ILE A 47 22.30 10.84 18.51
N ARG A 48 23.58 11.11 18.34
CA ARG A 48 24.52 10.24 17.64
C ARG A 48 24.54 8.84 18.25
N ASP A 49 24.68 8.73 19.57
CA ASP A 49 24.76 7.46 20.29
C ASP A 49 23.46 6.62 20.20
N LYS A 50 22.33 7.30 19.89
CA LYS A 50 21.03 6.61 19.68
C LYS A 50 20.78 6.21 18.23
N ILE A 51 21.33 6.93 17.26
CA ILE A 51 21.06 6.72 15.82
C ILE A 51 22.19 5.95 15.15
N VAL A 52 23.43 6.31 15.47
CA VAL A 52 24.61 5.68 14.87
C VAL A 52 25.15 4.65 15.85
N PRO A 53 25.15 3.35 15.53
CA PRO A 53 25.76 2.35 16.37
C PRO A 53 27.25 2.67 16.53
N PRO A 54 27.84 2.42 17.72
CA PRO A 54 29.24 2.74 18.00
C PRO A 54 30.21 2.02 17.07
N ASP A 55 29.84 0.83 16.62
CA ASP A 55 30.61 0.06 15.65
C ASP A 55 29.78 -0.19 14.37
N PRO A 56 30.38 -0.16 13.17
CA PRO A 56 29.70 -0.53 11.96
C PRO A 56 29.27 -2.01 12.02
N ILE A 57 27.98 -2.25 11.72
CA ILE A 57 27.42 -3.61 11.68
C ILE A 57 28.22 -4.46 10.69
N THR A 58 28.78 -5.56 11.16
CA THR A 58 29.51 -6.51 10.31
C THR A 58 28.57 -7.28 9.40
N THR A 59 29.08 -7.72 8.25
CA THR A 59 28.30 -8.56 7.32
C THR A 59 27.84 -9.86 7.98
N SER A 60 28.65 -10.42 8.90
CA SER A 60 28.31 -11.61 9.66
C SER A 60 27.13 -11.38 10.61
N GLU A 61 27.14 -10.28 11.36
CA GLU A 61 26.03 -9.91 12.26
C GLU A 61 24.74 -9.67 11.48
N LYS A 62 24.83 -8.98 10.35
CA LYS A 62 23.69 -8.78 9.46
C LYS A 62 23.08 -10.11 9.03
N THR A 63 23.92 -11.04 8.54
CA THR A 63 23.45 -12.35 8.07
C THR A 63 22.82 -13.17 9.19
N MET A 64 23.45 -13.21 10.37
CA MET A 64 22.92 -13.90 11.54
C MET A 64 21.57 -13.31 12.01
N THR A 65 21.44 -12.00 12.02
CA THR A 65 20.20 -11.32 12.40
C THR A 65 19.08 -11.63 11.41
N LEU A 66 19.36 -11.60 10.11
CA LEU A 66 18.35 -11.93 9.08
C LEU A 66 17.94 -13.41 9.15
N GLN A 67 18.89 -14.33 9.41
CA GLN A 67 18.57 -15.74 9.60
C GLN A 67 17.68 -15.96 10.83
N ARG A 68 17.99 -15.29 11.93
CA ARG A 68 17.14 -15.34 13.14
C ARG A 68 15.75 -14.79 12.85
N LEU A 69 15.65 -13.68 12.15
CA LEU A 69 14.38 -13.10 11.75
C LEU A 69 13.57 -14.04 10.85
N ASN A 70 14.22 -14.74 9.91
CA ASN A 70 13.56 -15.78 9.13
C ASN A 70 12.96 -16.89 10.01
N GLN A 71 13.68 -17.34 11.04
CA GLN A 71 13.17 -18.35 11.97
C GLN A 71 11.96 -17.84 12.78
N VAL A 72 12.01 -16.59 13.23
CA VAL A 72 10.89 -15.96 13.94
C VAL A 72 9.66 -15.86 13.04
N ILE A 73 9.85 -15.42 11.77
CA ILE A 73 8.78 -15.36 10.77
C ILE A 73 8.18 -16.75 10.53
N GLN A 74 9.01 -17.79 10.34
CA GLN A 74 8.53 -19.16 10.15
C GLN A 74 7.69 -19.64 11.34
N HIS A 75 8.18 -19.42 12.55
CA HIS A 75 7.44 -19.78 13.77
C HIS A 75 6.11 -19.04 13.87
N ARG A 76 6.10 -17.75 13.55
CA ARG A 76 4.88 -16.93 13.58
C ARG A 76 3.86 -17.39 12.54
N LEU A 77 4.29 -17.77 11.34
CA LEU A 77 3.41 -18.29 10.28
C LEU A 77 2.74 -19.61 10.70
N VAL A 78 3.45 -20.48 11.40
CA VAL A 78 2.88 -21.75 11.88
C VAL A 78 1.75 -21.52 12.89
N ILE A 79 1.84 -20.46 13.69
CA ILE A 79 0.83 -20.13 14.72
C ILE A 79 -0.31 -19.30 14.11
N SER A 80 -0.05 -18.53 13.06
CA SER A 80 -1.03 -17.64 12.43
C SER A 80 -1.98 -18.42 11.52
N GLU A 81 -3.23 -17.98 11.47
CA GLU A 81 -4.18 -18.48 10.49
C GLU A 81 -3.84 -17.89 9.10
N ILE A 82 -3.57 -18.76 8.13
CA ILE A 82 -3.21 -18.38 6.76
C ILE A 82 -4.35 -18.78 5.83
N PRO A 83 -4.86 -17.88 4.99
CA PRO A 83 -5.85 -18.22 3.96
C PRO A 83 -5.33 -19.29 3.00
N PRO A 84 -6.17 -20.25 2.57
CA PRO A 84 -5.75 -21.33 1.68
C PRO A 84 -5.26 -20.85 0.31
N GLN A 85 -5.60 -19.63 -0.10
CA GLN A 85 -5.16 -19.03 -1.36
C GLN A 85 -3.72 -18.49 -1.29
N MET A 86 -3.22 -18.18 -0.08
CA MET A 86 -1.86 -17.69 0.15
C MET A 86 -0.86 -18.84 0.37
N THR A 87 -0.86 -19.84 -0.51
CA THR A 87 0.00 -21.02 -0.39
C THR A 87 1.41 -20.79 -0.91
N ASN A 88 1.59 -19.86 -1.85
CA ASN A 88 2.89 -19.55 -2.42
C ASN A 88 3.63 -18.57 -1.51
N ILE A 89 4.43 -19.12 -0.59
CA ILE A 89 5.13 -18.38 0.46
C ILE A 89 6.63 -18.48 0.23
N LYS A 90 7.30 -17.35 0.13
CA LYS A 90 8.76 -17.25 0.08
C LYS A 90 9.27 -16.49 1.30
N ILE A 91 10.22 -17.08 2.04
CA ILE A 91 10.84 -16.45 3.20
C ILE A 91 12.32 -16.25 2.90
N ASP A 92 12.74 -15.00 2.80
CA ASP A 92 14.11 -14.63 2.47
C ASP A 92 14.45 -13.25 3.06
N ASP A 93 15.71 -13.06 3.46
CA ASP A 93 16.23 -11.77 3.94
C ASP A 93 15.37 -11.07 5.02
N GLY A 94 14.84 -11.83 5.98
CA GLY A 94 14.03 -11.27 7.07
C GLY A 94 12.65 -10.78 6.63
N ARG A 95 12.14 -11.26 5.50
CA ARG A 95 10.80 -10.95 5.00
C ARG A 95 10.08 -12.20 4.54
N VAL A 96 8.78 -12.19 4.61
CA VAL A 96 7.90 -13.17 3.97
C VAL A 96 7.19 -12.50 2.81
N THR A 97 7.20 -13.14 1.66
CA THR A 97 6.48 -12.72 0.47
C THR A 97 5.40 -13.74 0.15
N PHE A 98 4.17 -13.28 0.09
CA PHE A 98 3.02 -14.06 -0.37
C PHE A 98 2.71 -13.67 -1.80
N HIS A 99 2.57 -14.65 -2.65
CA HIS A 99 2.22 -14.46 -4.05
C HIS A 99 0.90 -15.16 -4.34
N VAL A 100 -0.09 -14.39 -4.78
CA VAL A 100 -1.39 -14.88 -5.25
C VAL A 100 -1.47 -14.62 -6.74
N ASP A 101 -1.57 -15.70 -7.52
CA ASP A 101 -1.52 -15.63 -8.98
C ASP A 101 -2.62 -14.70 -9.52
N HIS A 102 -2.24 -13.81 -10.44
CA HIS A 102 -3.11 -12.84 -11.11
C HIS A 102 -3.81 -11.81 -10.21
N GLU A 103 -3.51 -11.78 -8.93
CA GLU A 103 -4.09 -10.81 -7.99
C GLU A 103 -3.03 -9.87 -7.43
N PHE A 104 -2.21 -10.35 -6.51
CA PHE A 104 -1.21 -9.51 -5.85
C PHE A 104 0.00 -10.30 -5.32
N GLU A 105 1.05 -9.56 -5.07
CA GLU A 105 2.22 -9.99 -4.31
C GLU A 105 2.43 -9.04 -3.14
N VAL A 106 2.60 -9.57 -1.93
CA VAL A 106 2.75 -8.78 -0.71
C VAL A 106 3.94 -9.25 0.10
N SER A 107 4.76 -8.30 0.56
CA SER A 107 5.92 -8.58 1.42
C SER A 107 5.70 -8.02 2.80
N LEU A 108 5.87 -8.87 3.82
CA LEU A 108 5.73 -8.54 5.24
C LEU A 108 7.00 -8.84 6.01
N THR A 109 7.18 -8.20 7.15
CA THR A 109 8.24 -8.47 8.12
C THR A 109 7.74 -8.36 9.54
N LEU A 110 8.58 -8.75 10.51
CA LEU A 110 8.36 -8.56 11.93
C LEU A 110 9.44 -7.64 12.50
N MET A 111 9.07 -6.86 13.51
CA MET A 111 9.99 -5.90 14.16
C MET A 111 10.69 -6.46 15.39
N GLY A 112 10.54 -7.75 15.68
CA GLY A 112 11.16 -8.42 16.83
C GLY A 112 10.61 -9.82 17.07
N ASP A 113 11.08 -10.44 18.15
CA ASP A 113 10.81 -11.85 18.49
C ASP A 113 9.48 -12.03 19.25
N ASP A 114 8.89 -10.95 19.78
CA ASP A 114 7.68 -10.99 20.61
C ASP A 114 6.43 -11.30 19.76
N THR A 115 5.60 -12.20 20.26
CA THR A 115 4.33 -12.58 19.61
C THR A 115 3.29 -11.47 19.62
N SER A 116 3.41 -10.50 20.51
CA SER A 116 2.53 -9.32 20.57
C SER A 116 2.80 -8.30 19.45
N LEU A 117 3.97 -8.38 18.80
CA LEU A 117 4.33 -7.42 17.74
C LEU A 117 3.53 -7.69 16.49
N PRO A 118 2.86 -6.67 15.92
CA PRO A 118 2.08 -6.82 14.72
C PRO A 118 2.97 -7.02 13.47
N TRP A 119 2.40 -7.63 12.45
CA TRP A 119 3.01 -7.71 11.13
C TRP A 119 3.21 -6.31 10.54
N ARG A 120 4.35 -6.10 9.92
CA ARG A 120 4.66 -4.87 9.21
C ARG A 120 4.67 -5.10 7.71
N LEU A 121 3.86 -4.35 7.01
CA LEU A 121 3.78 -4.35 5.55
C LEU A 121 4.96 -3.58 4.97
N LEU A 122 5.68 -4.20 4.04
CA LEU A 122 6.82 -3.58 3.35
C LEU A 122 6.42 -3.10 1.96
N SER A 123 5.81 -3.97 1.16
CA SER A 123 5.42 -3.64 -0.22
C SER A 123 4.18 -4.41 -0.63
N ILE A 124 3.39 -3.79 -1.50
CA ILE A 124 2.28 -4.40 -2.22
C ILE A 124 2.54 -4.20 -3.70
N ASN A 125 2.41 -5.26 -4.46
CA ASN A 125 2.46 -5.25 -5.91
C ASN A 125 1.17 -5.87 -6.46
N ILE A 126 0.41 -5.13 -7.25
CA ILE A 126 -0.83 -5.61 -7.85
C ILE A 126 -0.50 -6.25 -9.20
N LEU A 127 -0.91 -7.50 -9.37
CA LEU A 127 -0.61 -8.33 -10.54
C LEU A 127 -1.76 -8.35 -11.56
N VAL A 128 -2.89 -7.71 -11.24
CA VAL A 128 -4.01 -7.57 -12.17
C VAL A 128 -3.57 -6.71 -13.36
N GLN A 129 -3.68 -7.25 -14.55
CA GLN A 129 -3.27 -6.59 -15.80
C GLN A 129 -4.36 -6.74 -16.86
N ASP A 130 -4.51 -5.73 -17.69
CA ASP A 130 -5.29 -5.81 -18.90
C ASP A 130 -4.36 -6.09 -20.09
N ILE A 131 -4.28 -7.34 -20.49
CA ILE A 131 -3.38 -7.79 -21.57
C ILE A 131 -3.94 -7.43 -22.94
N GLU A 132 -5.27 -7.37 -23.08
CA GLU A 132 -5.92 -7.19 -24.39
C GLU A 132 -6.06 -5.72 -24.79
N THR A 133 -6.36 -4.84 -23.85
CA THR A 133 -6.69 -3.44 -24.16
C THR A 133 -5.80 -2.41 -23.47
N GLY A 134 -4.99 -2.84 -22.51
CA GLY A 134 -4.26 -1.96 -21.59
C GLY A 134 -2.83 -1.59 -22.02
N ASP A 135 -2.35 -1.99 -23.20
CA ASP A 135 -0.98 -1.72 -23.69
C ASP A 135 0.13 -2.01 -22.64
N GLY A 136 -0.13 -2.90 -21.66
CA GLY A 136 0.79 -3.22 -20.59
C GLY A 136 0.94 -2.12 -19.52
N MET A 137 0.08 -1.13 -19.50
CA MET A 137 0.08 -0.07 -18.49
C MET A 137 -0.45 -0.58 -17.15
N SER A 138 0.09 -0.05 -16.07
CA SER A 138 -0.41 -0.33 -14.72
C SER A 138 -1.82 0.23 -14.55
N LEU A 139 -2.75 -0.63 -14.11
CA LEU A 139 -4.14 -0.23 -13.83
C LEU A 139 -4.27 0.61 -12.56
N VAL A 140 -3.28 0.54 -11.68
CA VAL A 140 -3.33 1.16 -10.36
C VAL A 140 -2.29 2.27 -10.26
N HIS A 141 -2.72 3.45 -9.82
CA HIS A 141 -1.83 4.58 -9.58
C HIS A 141 -1.16 4.47 -8.21
N ASP A 142 0.07 5.00 -8.08
CA ASP A 142 0.87 4.96 -6.85
C ASP A 142 0.13 5.51 -5.61
N LEU A 143 -0.73 6.53 -5.79
CA LEU A 143 -1.55 7.07 -4.70
C LEU A 143 -2.57 6.07 -4.17
N GLN A 144 -3.14 5.24 -5.04
CA GLN A 144 -4.07 4.18 -4.65
C GLN A 144 -3.32 3.06 -3.91
N ILE A 145 -2.13 2.68 -4.38
CA ILE A 145 -1.27 1.71 -3.69
C ILE A 145 -0.90 2.21 -2.30
N ASN A 146 -0.53 3.48 -2.16
CA ASN A 146 -0.21 4.08 -0.86
C ASN A 146 -1.42 4.09 0.08
N TYR A 147 -2.61 4.40 -0.43
CA TYR A 147 -3.84 4.36 0.38
C TYR A 147 -4.14 2.94 0.87
N ILE A 148 -4.07 1.95 -0.02
CA ILE A 148 -4.29 0.54 0.32
C ILE A 148 -3.23 0.06 1.31
N HIS A 149 -1.97 0.46 1.12
CA HIS A 149 -0.90 0.13 2.05
C HIS A 149 -1.21 0.61 3.48
N GLN A 150 -1.67 1.86 3.63
CA GLN A 150 -2.05 2.38 4.94
C GLN A 150 -3.27 1.66 5.53
N LEU A 151 -4.29 1.38 4.70
CA LEU A 151 -5.48 0.65 5.11
C LEU A 151 -5.13 -0.77 5.60
N VAL A 152 -4.37 -1.51 4.81
CA VAL A 152 -3.93 -2.87 5.14
C VAL A 152 -3.05 -2.86 6.39
N GLN A 153 -2.10 -1.91 6.49
CA GLN A 153 -1.27 -1.79 7.69
C GLN A 153 -2.09 -1.53 8.93
N SER A 154 -3.16 -0.72 8.86
CA SER A 154 -4.05 -0.49 10.00
C SER A 154 -4.80 -1.76 10.44
N ARG A 155 -5.18 -2.62 9.49
CA ARG A 155 -5.84 -3.90 9.79
C ARG A 155 -4.88 -4.93 10.38
N LEU A 156 -3.61 -4.92 9.97
CA LEU A 156 -2.57 -5.80 10.56
C LEU A 156 -2.30 -5.55 12.04
N PHE A 157 -2.75 -4.42 12.60
CA PHE A 157 -2.71 -4.14 14.04
C PHE A 157 -3.85 -4.81 14.82
N GLN A 158 -4.85 -5.37 14.16
CA GLN A 158 -5.94 -6.10 14.82
C GLN A 158 -5.46 -7.49 15.26
N GLU A 159 -5.93 -7.95 16.42
CA GLU A 159 -5.35 -9.13 17.07
C GLU A 159 -5.91 -10.47 16.57
N GLU A 160 -7.14 -10.52 15.98
CA GLU A 160 -7.83 -11.79 15.79
C GLU A 160 -7.28 -12.62 14.62
N SER A 161 -7.15 -12.06 13.40
CA SER A 161 -6.66 -12.80 12.22
C SER A 161 -6.03 -11.88 11.17
N PRO A 162 -4.88 -11.30 11.44
CA PRO A 162 -4.31 -10.22 10.63
C PRO A 162 -4.02 -10.62 9.18
N LEU A 163 -3.61 -11.86 8.92
CA LEU A 163 -3.30 -12.34 7.58
C LEU A 163 -4.57 -12.63 6.75
N VAL A 164 -5.66 -13.03 7.41
CA VAL A 164 -6.96 -13.24 6.75
C VAL A 164 -7.55 -11.87 6.35
N ASP A 165 -7.48 -10.89 7.23
CA ASP A 165 -7.96 -9.54 6.95
C ASP A 165 -7.15 -8.85 5.85
N LEU A 166 -5.83 -9.04 5.84
CA LEU A 166 -4.96 -8.60 4.76
C LEU A 166 -5.40 -9.20 3.43
N TYR A 167 -5.57 -10.53 3.40
CA TYR A 167 -6.01 -11.22 2.19
C TYR A 167 -7.36 -10.71 1.70
N ASN A 168 -8.37 -10.65 2.56
CA ASN A 168 -9.71 -10.20 2.19
C ASN A 168 -9.69 -8.77 1.64
N CYS A 169 -8.93 -7.88 2.23
CA CYS A 169 -8.80 -6.50 1.78
C CYS A 169 -8.18 -6.41 0.38
N LEU A 170 -7.06 -7.10 0.15
CA LEU A 170 -6.38 -7.10 -1.15
C LEU A 170 -7.18 -7.85 -2.22
N HIS A 171 -7.75 -8.99 -1.87
CA HIS A 171 -8.59 -9.79 -2.77
C HIS A 171 -9.79 -9.00 -3.28
N THR A 172 -10.54 -8.34 -2.37
CA THR A 172 -11.69 -7.52 -2.76
C THR A 172 -11.28 -6.37 -3.68
N PHE A 173 -10.14 -5.75 -3.42
CA PHE A 173 -9.60 -4.72 -4.30
C PHE A 173 -9.25 -5.29 -5.68
N CYS A 174 -8.56 -6.42 -5.76
CA CYS A 174 -8.21 -7.06 -7.03
C CYS A 174 -9.44 -7.49 -7.82
N LEU A 175 -10.47 -8.04 -7.13
CA LEU A 175 -11.75 -8.37 -7.78
C LEU A 175 -12.44 -7.14 -8.37
N SER A 176 -12.41 -6.01 -7.68
CA SER A 176 -12.97 -4.77 -8.21
C SER A 176 -12.24 -4.28 -9.47
N LEU A 177 -10.91 -4.40 -9.50
CA LEU A 177 -10.11 -4.09 -10.68
C LEU A 177 -10.41 -5.04 -11.85
N GLN A 178 -10.47 -6.35 -11.59
CA GLN A 178 -10.80 -7.35 -12.60
C GLN A 178 -12.19 -7.08 -13.20
N LEU A 179 -13.17 -6.72 -12.36
CA LEU A 179 -14.50 -6.36 -12.82
C LEU A 179 -14.49 -5.14 -13.74
N GLN A 180 -13.70 -4.10 -13.40
CA GLN A 180 -13.54 -2.91 -14.23
C GLN A 180 -12.90 -3.25 -15.59
N VAL A 181 -11.86 -4.08 -15.60
CA VAL A 181 -11.22 -4.55 -16.84
C VAL A 181 -12.23 -5.31 -17.70
N LEU A 182 -12.95 -6.27 -17.14
CA LEU A 182 -13.98 -7.03 -17.86
C LEU A 182 -15.10 -6.13 -18.42
N HIS A 183 -15.54 -5.14 -17.64
CA HIS A 183 -16.54 -4.17 -18.09
C HIS A 183 -16.01 -3.33 -19.27
N PHE A 184 -14.76 -2.89 -19.20
CA PHE A 184 -14.13 -2.11 -20.26
C PHE A 184 -13.97 -2.94 -21.54
N GLN A 185 -13.45 -4.17 -21.45
CA GLN A 185 -13.33 -5.09 -22.58
C GLN A 185 -14.68 -5.42 -23.20
N ALA A 186 -15.69 -5.68 -22.38
CA ALA A 186 -17.05 -5.94 -22.88
C ALA A 186 -17.64 -4.72 -23.60
N LYS A 187 -17.41 -3.51 -23.10
CA LYS A 187 -17.84 -2.27 -23.74
C LYS A 187 -17.14 -2.05 -25.07
N GLN A 188 -15.84 -2.33 -25.15
CA GLN A 188 -15.07 -2.24 -26.38
C GLN A 188 -15.56 -3.25 -27.42
N LEU A 189 -15.80 -4.50 -27.03
CA LEU A 189 -16.38 -5.53 -27.91
C LEU A 189 -17.72 -5.11 -28.52
N ILE A 190 -18.60 -4.47 -27.76
CA ILE A 190 -19.88 -3.95 -28.25
C ILE A 190 -19.64 -2.84 -29.29
N THR A 191 -18.71 -1.93 -28.99
CA THR A 191 -18.45 -0.78 -29.85
C THR A 191 -17.82 -1.19 -31.18
N GLU A 192 -16.91 -2.15 -31.18
CA GLU A 192 -16.13 -2.52 -32.37
C GLU A 192 -16.79 -3.58 -33.25
N ARG A 193 -17.46 -4.61 -32.65
CA ARG A 193 -17.87 -5.78 -33.45
C ARG A 193 -19.31 -6.26 -33.22
N TRP A 194 -19.88 -6.08 -32.02
CA TRP A 194 -21.09 -6.80 -31.60
C TRP A 194 -22.23 -5.88 -31.16
N HIS A 195 -22.33 -4.71 -31.77
CA HIS A 195 -23.27 -3.65 -31.38
C HIS A 195 -24.74 -4.09 -31.29
N GLU A 196 -25.18 -5.03 -32.12
CA GLU A 196 -26.58 -5.49 -32.15
C GLU A 196 -26.80 -6.75 -31.31
N ASN A 197 -25.77 -7.56 -31.10
CA ASN A 197 -25.87 -8.89 -30.52
C ASN A 197 -25.56 -8.94 -29.01
N VAL A 198 -24.89 -7.91 -28.48
CA VAL A 198 -24.48 -7.86 -27.07
C VAL A 198 -24.98 -6.57 -26.44
N LYS A 199 -25.55 -6.68 -25.25
CA LYS A 199 -25.93 -5.54 -24.40
C LYS A 199 -25.36 -5.71 -23.01
N ILE A 200 -24.86 -4.60 -22.45
CA ILE A 200 -24.44 -4.54 -21.05
C ILE A 200 -25.52 -3.79 -20.26
N ASP A 201 -25.96 -4.38 -19.17
CA ASP A 201 -26.75 -3.71 -18.15
C ASP A 201 -25.85 -3.55 -16.91
N SER A 202 -25.37 -2.33 -16.69
CA SER A 202 -24.54 -1.99 -15.53
C SER A 202 -25.45 -1.60 -14.36
N SER A 203 -25.37 -2.32 -13.27
CA SER A 203 -26.05 -1.91 -12.04
C SER A 203 -25.44 -0.59 -11.53
N ILE A 204 -26.30 0.27 -10.99
CA ILE A 204 -25.94 1.61 -10.48
C ILE A 204 -24.86 1.58 -9.39
N SER A 205 -24.60 0.41 -8.77
CA SER A 205 -23.63 0.24 -7.69
C SER A 205 -22.20 -0.07 -8.15
N GLU A 206 -21.95 -0.19 -9.46
CA GLU A 206 -20.63 -0.56 -10.04
C GLU A 206 -20.00 -1.85 -9.51
N GLN A 207 -20.75 -2.63 -8.69
CA GLN A 207 -20.27 -3.88 -8.08
C GLN A 207 -20.61 -5.12 -8.91
N SER A 208 -21.43 -4.95 -9.92
CA SER A 208 -21.80 -6.04 -10.84
C SER A 208 -22.25 -5.48 -12.18
N PHE A 209 -22.03 -6.23 -13.24
CA PHE A 209 -22.66 -5.97 -14.52
C PHE A 209 -23.19 -7.28 -15.11
N THR A 210 -24.25 -7.14 -15.92
CA THR A 210 -24.88 -8.26 -16.58
C THR A 210 -24.70 -8.10 -18.09
N LEU A 211 -24.21 -9.16 -18.72
CA LEU A 211 -23.97 -9.20 -20.16
C LEU A 211 -25.00 -10.10 -20.83
N TYR A 212 -25.78 -9.53 -21.75
CA TYR A 212 -26.74 -10.25 -22.58
C TYR A 212 -26.15 -10.46 -23.96
N TYR A 213 -26.06 -11.69 -24.43
CA TYR A 213 -25.47 -12.06 -25.72
C TYR A 213 -26.46 -12.82 -26.59
N TRP A 214 -26.28 -12.78 -27.91
CA TRP A 214 -27.13 -13.44 -28.94
C TRP A 214 -28.61 -13.10 -28.82
N ARG A 215 -28.91 -11.82 -28.79
CA ARG A 215 -30.30 -11.38 -28.76
C ARG A 215 -30.94 -11.60 -30.11
N ASN A 216 -31.77 -12.65 -30.26
CA ASN A 216 -32.63 -12.79 -31.42
C ASN A 216 -33.70 -11.70 -31.38
N THR A 217 -33.63 -10.77 -32.34
CA THR A 217 -34.60 -9.70 -32.54
C THR A 217 -35.95 -10.20 -33.10
N SER A 218 -36.09 -11.47 -33.41
CA SER A 218 -37.32 -12.11 -33.85
C SER A 218 -38.02 -12.86 -32.72
N GLY A 219 -38.90 -12.15 -32.07
CA GLY A 219 -40.16 -12.53 -31.41
C GLY A 219 -40.36 -13.94 -30.87
N GLN A 220 -39.49 -14.48 -29.98
CA GLN A 220 -39.84 -15.56 -29.08
C GLN A 220 -39.06 -15.39 -27.77
N GLN A 221 -39.83 -15.29 -26.67
CA GLN A 221 -39.32 -15.31 -25.30
C GLN A 221 -38.72 -16.68 -24.97
N GLN A 222 -37.45 -16.89 -25.29
CA GLN A 222 -36.69 -17.95 -24.63
C GLN A 222 -35.94 -17.33 -23.47
N GLN A 223 -36.11 -17.94 -22.30
CA GLN A 223 -35.41 -17.56 -21.06
C GLN A 223 -33.90 -17.55 -21.31
N GLN A 224 -33.34 -16.37 -21.53
CA GLN A 224 -31.90 -16.20 -21.58
C GLN A 224 -31.36 -16.20 -20.15
N GLN A 225 -30.44 -17.07 -19.84
CA GLN A 225 -29.71 -16.99 -18.57
C GLN A 225 -28.71 -15.82 -18.65
N PRO A 226 -28.91 -14.76 -17.88
CA PRO A 226 -27.93 -13.66 -17.82
C PRO A 226 -26.69 -14.14 -17.07
N LEU A 227 -25.53 -13.89 -17.62
CA LEU A 227 -24.26 -14.00 -16.90
C LEU A 227 -24.10 -12.74 -16.04
N THR A 228 -24.30 -12.88 -14.75
CA THR A 228 -24.09 -11.78 -13.80
C THR A 228 -22.77 -12.00 -13.08
N VAL A 229 -21.86 -11.08 -13.25
CA VAL A 229 -20.58 -11.04 -12.52
C VAL A 229 -20.74 -10.07 -11.36
N GLN A 230 -20.51 -10.54 -10.15
CA GLN A 230 -20.62 -9.74 -8.92
C GLN A 230 -19.31 -9.79 -8.13
N THR A 231 -18.94 -8.69 -7.53
CA THR A 231 -17.93 -8.66 -6.47
C THR A 231 -18.59 -8.98 -5.13
N PRO A 232 -17.96 -9.76 -4.25
CA PRO A 232 -18.47 -9.98 -2.90
C PRO A 232 -18.56 -8.64 -2.15
N SER A 233 -19.70 -8.40 -1.51
CA SER A 233 -19.90 -7.26 -0.62
C SER A 233 -19.04 -7.44 0.65
N MET A 234 -18.35 -6.37 1.06
CA MET A 234 -17.64 -6.30 2.34
C MET A 234 -18.60 -6.35 3.54
#